data_97c356d6eba5bd937049a376b14b8d71
#
_entry.id   97c356d6eba5bd937049a376b14b8d71
#
_cell.length_a   1.000
_cell.length_b   1.000
_cell.length_c   1.000
_cell.angle_alpha   90.00
_cell.angle_beta   90.00
_cell.angle_gamma   90.00
#
_symmetry.space_group_name_H-M   'P 1'
#
loop_
_entity.id
_entity.type
_entity.pdbx_description
1 polymer ?
#
loop_
_entity_poly.entity_id
_entity_poly.type
_entity_poly.pdbx_seq_one_letter_code
_entity_poly.pdbx_strand_id
1 'polypeptide(L)'
;MNAFPRLKESALYRGGYFLVSLTVLLLDQWTKGIVMRTFQVHESREVIPGLFDLTYVQNSGAAFGLFASVDSSVKAIVLNSVAVLVFLIVSGYALRSSHKSVRLQVGLALILGGAVGNLLDRVRFTYVVDFLDFSISGHHWPAFNVADSAICMGVALLFLDMLQKEEEVEERSAGSA
;
A
#
# COMPACT_ATOMS: atom_id res chain seq x y z
N MET A 1 -4.66 41.80 3.58
CA MET A 1 -4.25 40.54 4.24
C MET A 1 -5.14 39.40 3.75
N ASN A 2 -4.70 38.61 2.74
CA ASN A 2 -5.55 37.63 2.05
C ASN A 2 -5.34 36.24 2.67
N ALA A 3 -6.20 35.85 3.61
CA ALA A 3 -6.20 34.50 4.20
C ALA A 3 -6.81 33.42 3.27
N PHE A 4 -7.58 33.81 2.26
CA PHE A 4 -8.32 32.93 1.36
C PHE A 4 -7.50 32.15 0.31
N PRO A 5 -6.35 32.59 -0.21
CA PRO A 5 -5.57 31.81 -1.18
C PRO A 5 -4.99 30.52 -0.58
N ARG A 6 -4.55 30.54 0.68
CA ARG A 6 -3.92 29.38 1.33
C ARG A 6 -4.89 28.22 1.57
N LEU A 7 -6.16 28.51 1.82
CA LEU A 7 -7.19 27.49 2.04
C LEU A 7 -7.57 26.78 0.72
N LYS A 8 -7.63 27.51 -0.40
CA LYS A 8 -7.89 26.92 -1.73
C LYS A 8 -6.74 26.04 -2.20
N GLU A 9 -5.50 26.45 -2.02
CA GLU A 9 -4.32 25.64 -2.36
C GLU A 9 -4.30 24.35 -1.53
N SER A 10 -4.50 24.43 -0.22
CA SER A 10 -4.52 23.25 0.63
C SER A 10 -5.64 22.27 0.27
N ALA A 11 -6.80 22.74 -0.13
CA ALA A 11 -7.93 21.90 -0.55
C ALA A 11 -7.65 21.19 -1.90
N LEU A 12 -7.02 21.88 -2.86
CA LEU A 12 -6.62 21.30 -4.14
C LEU A 12 -5.57 20.18 -3.95
N TYR A 13 -4.55 20.41 -3.13
CA TYR A 13 -3.53 19.40 -2.84
C TYR A 13 -4.15 18.18 -2.12
N ARG A 14 -5.01 18.39 -1.12
CA ARG A 14 -5.73 17.30 -0.42
C ARG A 14 -6.63 16.52 -1.39
N GLY A 15 -7.32 17.19 -2.30
CA GLY A 15 -8.11 16.55 -3.35
C GLY A 15 -7.26 15.67 -4.27
N GLY A 16 -6.08 16.13 -4.66
CA GLY A 16 -5.14 15.36 -5.48
C GLY A 16 -4.66 14.07 -4.79
N TYR A 17 -4.30 14.15 -3.51
CA TYR A 17 -3.87 12.98 -2.74
C TYR A 17 -5.00 11.98 -2.49
N PHE A 18 -6.20 12.48 -2.23
CA PHE A 18 -7.38 11.64 -2.15
C PHE A 18 -7.64 10.90 -3.46
N LEU A 19 -7.46 11.58 -4.60
CA LEU A 19 -7.59 10.98 -5.93
C LEU A 19 -6.56 9.85 -6.14
N VAL A 20 -5.31 10.04 -5.71
CA VAL A 20 -4.29 8.98 -5.77
C VAL A 20 -4.72 7.75 -4.94
N SER A 21 -5.15 7.94 -3.69
CA SER A 21 -5.64 6.84 -2.85
C SER A 21 -6.83 6.12 -3.48
N LEU A 22 -7.79 6.88 -4.02
CA LEU A 22 -8.96 6.33 -4.68
C LEU A 22 -8.58 5.55 -5.94
N THR A 23 -7.65 6.06 -6.74
CA THR A 23 -7.18 5.38 -7.95
C THR A 23 -6.52 4.03 -7.61
N VAL A 24 -5.65 4.01 -6.59
CA VAL A 24 -5.03 2.77 -6.11
C VAL A 24 -6.10 1.76 -5.67
N LEU A 25 -7.04 2.20 -4.85
CA LEU A 25 -8.14 1.36 -4.38
C LEU A 25 -8.96 0.78 -5.54
N LEU A 26 -9.34 1.62 -6.50
CA LEU A 26 -10.13 1.18 -7.65
C LEU A 26 -9.37 0.19 -8.54
N LEU A 27 -8.09 0.46 -8.82
CA LEU A 27 -7.23 -0.43 -9.60
C LEU A 27 -7.03 -1.78 -8.88
N ASP A 28 -6.77 -1.75 -7.58
CA ASP A 28 -6.62 -2.96 -6.77
C ASP A 28 -7.89 -3.82 -6.83
N GLN A 29 -9.04 -3.25 -6.50
CA GLN A 29 -10.30 -3.98 -6.48
C GLN A 29 -10.75 -4.44 -7.89
N TRP A 30 -10.45 -3.67 -8.92
CA TRP A 30 -10.75 -4.03 -10.29
C TRP A 30 -9.90 -5.21 -10.77
N THR A 31 -8.58 -5.17 -10.54
CA THR A 31 -7.67 -6.26 -10.93
C THR A 31 -7.96 -7.54 -10.15
N LYS A 32 -8.20 -7.48 -8.86
CA LYS A 32 -8.66 -8.61 -8.04
C LYS A 32 -9.97 -9.19 -8.53
N GLY A 33 -10.92 -8.33 -8.93
CA GLY A 33 -12.19 -8.75 -9.50
C GLY A 33 -12.03 -9.50 -10.84
N ILE A 34 -11.07 -9.11 -11.68
CA ILE A 34 -10.72 -9.83 -12.90
C ILE A 34 -10.16 -11.22 -12.55
N VAL A 35 -9.18 -11.28 -11.66
CA VAL A 35 -8.54 -12.54 -11.24
C VAL A 35 -9.57 -13.53 -10.72
N MET A 36 -10.42 -13.11 -9.79
CA MET A 36 -11.47 -13.97 -9.22
C MET A 36 -12.47 -14.52 -10.25
N ARG A 37 -12.68 -13.81 -11.37
CA ARG A 37 -13.61 -14.24 -12.45
C ARG A 37 -12.92 -15.12 -13.48
N THR A 38 -11.59 -15.03 -13.62
CA THR A 38 -10.85 -15.61 -14.75
C THR A 38 -10.04 -16.84 -14.34
N PHE A 39 -9.65 -16.94 -13.06
CA PHE A 39 -8.82 -18.00 -12.53
C PHE A 39 -9.55 -18.84 -11.50
N GLN A 40 -9.24 -20.12 -11.46
CA GLN A 40 -9.57 -20.97 -10.31
C GLN A 40 -8.57 -20.72 -9.18
N VAL A 41 -8.98 -21.00 -7.94
CA VAL A 41 -8.08 -20.86 -6.78
C VAL A 41 -6.87 -21.79 -6.95
N HIS A 42 -5.67 -21.24 -6.77
CA HIS A 42 -4.37 -21.86 -7.03
C HIS A 42 -4.05 -22.13 -8.52
N GLU A 43 -4.85 -21.64 -9.45
CA GLU A 43 -4.47 -21.63 -10.85
C GLU A 43 -3.35 -20.60 -11.07
N SER A 44 -2.33 -20.98 -11.85
CA SER A 44 -1.25 -20.10 -12.28
C SER A 44 -1.08 -20.19 -13.80
N ARG A 45 -0.81 -19.03 -14.44
CA ARG A 45 -0.52 -18.91 -15.87
C ARG A 45 0.76 -18.15 -16.05
N GLU A 46 1.72 -18.80 -16.67
CA GLU A 46 3.01 -18.20 -16.99
C GLU A 46 2.83 -17.08 -18.03
N VAL A 47 3.32 -15.88 -17.68
CA VAL A 47 3.30 -14.69 -18.55
C VAL A 47 4.68 -14.44 -19.12
N ILE A 48 5.72 -14.51 -18.29
CA ILE A 48 7.13 -14.42 -18.68
C ILE A 48 7.83 -15.67 -18.15
N PRO A 49 8.31 -16.56 -19.06
CA PRO A 49 8.89 -17.83 -18.68
C PRO A 49 9.99 -17.69 -17.61
N GLY A 50 9.81 -18.40 -16.49
CA GLY A 50 10.75 -18.46 -15.38
C GLY A 50 10.91 -17.17 -14.58
N LEU A 51 10.07 -16.13 -14.82
CA LEU A 51 10.18 -14.84 -14.13
C LEU A 51 8.86 -14.35 -13.53
N PHE A 52 7.74 -14.45 -14.25
CA PHE A 52 6.49 -13.82 -13.84
C PHE A 52 5.28 -14.64 -14.24
N ASP A 53 4.45 -14.95 -13.25
CA ASP A 53 3.18 -15.63 -13.40
C ASP A 53 2.02 -14.78 -12.89
N LEU A 54 0.86 -14.95 -13.51
CA LEU A 54 -0.41 -14.54 -12.91
C LEU A 54 -1.02 -15.75 -12.21
N THR A 55 -1.26 -15.62 -10.91
CA THR A 55 -1.82 -16.68 -10.08
C THR A 55 -3.07 -16.21 -9.34
N TYR A 56 -3.86 -17.13 -8.77
CA TYR A 56 -4.92 -16.78 -7.84
C TYR A 56 -4.68 -17.43 -6.48
N VAL A 57 -4.22 -16.64 -5.54
CA VAL A 57 -3.99 -17.07 -4.16
C VAL A 57 -4.95 -16.36 -3.21
N GLN A 58 -5.61 -17.13 -2.34
CA GLN A 58 -6.41 -16.62 -1.23
C GLN A 58 -5.53 -16.52 0.02
N ASN A 59 -4.94 -15.34 0.25
CA ASN A 59 -4.01 -15.12 1.35
C ASN A 59 -4.77 -14.77 2.64
N SER A 60 -4.94 -15.75 3.51
CA SER A 60 -5.53 -15.56 4.84
C SER A 60 -4.55 -15.02 5.90
N GLY A 61 -3.44 -14.39 5.47
CA GLY A 61 -2.42 -13.84 6.35
C GLY A 61 -1.30 -14.81 6.68
N ALA A 62 -1.13 -15.87 5.90
CA ALA A 62 -0.07 -16.86 6.04
C ALA A 62 1.24 -16.45 5.34
N ALA A 63 1.55 -15.13 5.21
CA ALA A 63 2.83 -14.70 4.70
C ALA A 63 3.95 -15.40 5.48
N PHE A 64 4.79 -16.14 4.76
CA PHE A 64 5.89 -16.97 5.32
C PHE A 64 5.47 -18.03 6.32
N GLY A 65 4.18 -18.45 6.38
CA GLY A 65 3.73 -19.48 7.32
C GLY A 65 3.69 -19.06 8.81
N LEU A 66 3.95 -17.80 9.11
CA LEU A 66 4.11 -17.27 10.48
C LEU A 66 2.91 -17.51 11.40
N PHE A 67 1.72 -17.73 10.83
CA PHE A 67 0.48 -17.96 11.58
C PHE A 67 -0.25 -19.23 11.15
N ALA A 68 0.45 -20.21 10.58
CA ALA A 68 -0.18 -21.43 10.07
C ALA A 68 -0.95 -22.21 11.15
N SER A 69 -0.47 -22.18 12.41
CA SER A 69 -1.05 -22.86 13.56
C SER A 69 -2.07 -22.05 14.36
N VAL A 70 -2.29 -20.77 14.00
CA VAL A 70 -3.21 -19.88 14.72
C VAL A 70 -4.62 -20.07 14.16
N ASP A 71 -5.62 -20.10 15.03
CA ASP A 71 -7.05 -20.13 14.66
C ASP A 71 -7.37 -19.04 13.65
N SER A 72 -8.13 -19.39 12.61
CA SER A 72 -8.45 -18.49 11.48
C SER A 72 -9.18 -17.22 11.94
N SER A 73 -10.01 -17.29 12.96
CA SER A 73 -10.77 -16.17 13.50
C SER A 73 -9.86 -15.20 14.24
N VAL A 74 -8.95 -15.71 15.07
CA VAL A 74 -7.96 -14.89 15.80
C VAL A 74 -7.02 -14.20 14.82
N LYS A 75 -6.53 -14.95 13.82
CA LYS A 75 -5.70 -14.40 12.75
C LYS A 75 -6.38 -13.24 12.02
N ALA A 76 -7.64 -13.42 11.60
CA ALA A 76 -8.40 -12.39 10.92
C ALA A 76 -8.57 -11.13 11.80
N ILE A 77 -8.89 -11.29 13.08
CA ILE A 77 -9.03 -10.18 14.02
C ILE A 77 -7.71 -9.42 14.16
N VAL A 78 -6.61 -10.12 14.38
CA VAL A 78 -5.28 -9.47 14.54
C VAL A 78 -4.90 -8.70 13.28
N LEU A 79 -4.98 -9.33 12.10
CA LEU A 79 -4.59 -8.69 10.84
C LEU A 79 -5.47 -7.50 10.49
N ASN A 80 -6.77 -7.58 10.73
CA ASN A 80 -7.69 -6.47 10.52
C ASN A 80 -7.40 -5.33 11.51
N SER A 81 -7.12 -5.65 12.77
CA SER A 81 -6.78 -4.63 13.79
C SER A 81 -5.49 -3.89 13.43
N VAL A 82 -4.46 -4.62 12.98
CA VAL A 82 -3.21 -4.01 12.51
C VAL A 82 -3.46 -3.12 11.29
N ALA A 83 -4.25 -3.58 10.31
CA ALA A 83 -4.57 -2.78 9.12
C ALA A 83 -5.32 -1.50 9.48
N VAL A 84 -6.30 -1.57 10.38
CA VAL A 84 -7.04 -0.40 10.89
C VAL A 84 -6.12 0.54 11.66
N LEU A 85 -5.25 0.02 12.52
CA LEU A 85 -4.29 0.83 13.27
C LEU A 85 -3.34 1.59 12.34
N VAL A 86 -2.76 0.91 11.36
CA VAL A 86 -1.90 1.54 10.33
C VAL A 86 -2.68 2.61 9.58
N PHE A 87 -3.91 2.32 9.15
CA PHE A 87 -4.77 3.30 8.48
C PHE A 87 -4.99 4.55 9.34
N LEU A 88 -5.29 4.40 10.63
CA LEU A 88 -5.51 5.52 11.55
C LEU A 88 -4.23 6.34 11.77
N ILE A 89 -3.09 5.68 11.97
CA ILE A 89 -1.78 6.35 12.15
C ILE A 89 -1.43 7.15 10.90
N VAL A 90 -1.49 6.52 9.72
CA VAL A 90 -1.12 7.15 8.44
C VAL A 90 -2.08 8.29 8.10
N SER A 91 -3.39 8.11 8.32
CA SER A 91 -4.40 9.18 8.15
C SER A 91 -4.14 10.35 9.09
N GLY A 92 -3.91 10.09 10.37
CA GLY A 92 -3.60 11.11 11.36
C GLY A 92 -2.32 11.88 11.04
N TYR A 93 -1.30 11.20 10.55
CA TYR A 93 -0.06 11.81 10.08
C TYR A 93 -0.28 12.65 8.81
N ALA A 94 -1.00 12.13 7.82
CA ALA A 94 -1.33 12.84 6.59
C ALA A 94 -2.09 14.16 6.85
N LEU A 95 -3.04 14.14 7.79
CA LEU A 95 -3.81 15.33 8.17
C LEU A 95 -2.96 16.42 8.85
N ARG A 96 -1.90 16.03 9.57
CA ARG A 96 -1.00 16.95 10.29
C ARG A 96 0.20 17.38 9.46
N SER A 97 0.56 16.63 8.43
CA SER A 97 1.76 16.87 7.63
C SER A 97 1.60 18.06 6.69
N SER A 98 2.75 18.73 6.40
CA SER A 98 2.81 19.85 5.47
C SER A 98 2.44 19.42 4.06
N HIS A 99 1.61 20.22 3.36
CA HIS A 99 1.26 19.99 1.96
C HIS A 99 2.41 20.29 0.99
N LYS A 100 3.51 20.85 1.46
CA LYS A 100 4.65 21.24 0.61
C LYS A 100 5.49 20.07 0.13
N SER A 101 5.54 18.96 0.90
CA SER A 101 6.25 17.75 0.47
C SER A 101 5.31 16.86 -0.36
N VAL A 102 5.42 16.97 -1.69
CA VAL A 102 4.66 16.13 -2.63
C VAL A 102 4.99 14.65 -2.43
N ARG A 103 6.27 14.29 -2.22
CA ARG A 103 6.69 12.90 -1.99
C ARG A 103 6.02 12.30 -0.76
N LEU A 104 6.06 13.04 0.36
CA LEU A 104 5.40 12.62 1.59
C LEU A 104 3.92 12.35 1.37
N GLN A 105 3.22 13.29 0.75
CA GLN A 105 1.78 13.19 0.57
C GLN A 105 1.38 12.09 -0.42
N VAL A 106 2.12 11.94 -1.53
CA VAL A 106 1.90 10.83 -2.48
C VAL A 106 2.20 9.49 -1.80
N GLY A 107 3.30 9.39 -1.05
CA GLY A 107 3.64 8.18 -0.30
C GLY A 107 2.54 7.77 0.68
N LEU A 108 2.03 8.73 1.47
CA LEU A 108 0.90 8.48 2.38
C LEU A 108 -0.38 8.08 1.64
N ALA A 109 -0.67 8.73 0.51
CA ALA A 109 -1.84 8.41 -0.31
C ALA A 109 -1.79 6.99 -0.89
N LEU A 110 -0.61 6.54 -1.36
CA LEU A 110 -0.39 5.18 -1.85
C LEU A 110 -0.61 4.15 -0.74
N ILE A 111 -0.04 4.39 0.44
CA ILE A 111 -0.23 3.50 1.61
C ILE A 111 -1.69 3.42 2.01
N LEU A 112 -2.40 4.56 2.08
CA LEU A 112 -3.81 4.58 2.45
C LEU A 112 -4.68 3.83 1.44
N GLY A 113 -4.49 4.06 0.14
CA GLY A 113 -5.23 3.37 -0.91
C GLY A 113 -5.02 1.86 -0.87
N GLY A 114 -3.77 1.40 -0.74
CA GLY A 114 -3.44 -0.02 -0.62
C GLY A 114 -3.97 -0.65 0.68
N ALA A 115 -3.80 0.03 1.82
CA ALA A 115 -4.31 -0.48 3.11
C ALA A 115 -5.83 -0.67 3.09
N VAL A 116 -6.57 0.27 2.50
CA VAL A 116 -8.04 0.14 2.34
C VAL A 116 -8.39 -1.00 1.38
N GLY A 117 -7.65 -1.19 0.28
CA GLY A 117 -7.87 -2.27 -0.67
C GLY A 117 -7.78 -3.64 -0.01
N ASN A 118 -6.70 -3.90 0.72
CA ASN A 118 -6.50 -5.16 1.44
C ASN A 118 -7.46 -5.33 2.64
N LEU A 119 -7.88 -4.24 3.28
CA LEU A 119 -8.86 -4.29 4.35
C LEU A 119 -10.25 -4.67 3.82
N LEU A 120 -10.65 -4.12 2.67
CA LEU A 120 -11.92 -4.46 2.02
C LEU A 120 -12.01 -5.94 1.67
N ASP A 121 -10.93 -6.53 1.15
CA ASP A 121 -10.88 -7.97 0.88
C ASP A 121 -11.11 -8.77 2.16
N ARG A 122 -10.39 -8.45 3.23
CA ARG A 122 -10.52 -9.16 4.51
C ARG A 122 -11.91 -9.04 5.13
N VAL A 123 -12.55 -7.89 5.00
CA VAL A 123 -13.93 -7.69 5.48
C VAL A 123 -14.94 -8.47 4.65
N ARG A 124 -14.74 -8.58 3.33
CA ARG A 124 -15.66 -9.27 2.42
C ARG A 124 -15.45 -10.77 2.38
N PHE A 125 -14.20 -11.21 2.37
CA PHE A 125 -13.82 -12.59 2.03
C PHE A 125 -13.06 -13.30 3.15
N THR A 126 -12.59 -12.62 4.19
CA THR A 126 -11.70 -13.12 5.26
C THR A 126 -10.27 -13.43 4.80
N TYR A 127 -9.95 -13.22 3.53
CA TYR A 127 -8.62 -13.34 2.92
C TYR A 127 -8.35 -12.15 1.99
N VAL A 128 -7.10 -12.02 1.55
CA VAL A 128 -6.69 -11.07 0.50
C VAL A 128 -6.48 -11.85 -0.80
N VAL A 129 -6.88 -11.27 -1.92
CA VAL A 129 -6.63 -11.82 -3.27
C VAL A 129 -5.25 -11.38 -3.73
N ASP A 130 -4.31 -12.34 -3.87
CA ASP A 130 -2.96 -12.12 -4.39
C ASP A 130 -2.82 -12.80 -5.75
N PHE A 131 -2.11 -12.13 -6.69
CA PHE A 131 -2.09 -12.61 -8.07
C PHE A 131 -0.81 -12.30 -8.84
N LEU A 132 0.10 -11.48 -8.34
CA LEU A 132 1.40 -11.20 -8.95
C LEU A 132 2.41 -12.15 -8.31
N ASP A 133 2.94 -13.09 -9.08
CA ASP A 133 3.92 -14.07 -8.63
C ASP A 133 5.21 -13.91 -9.43
N PHE A 134 6.28 -13.52 -8.76
CA PHE A 134 7.61 -13.40 -9.35
C PHE A 134 8.51 -14.55 -8.91
N SER A 135 9.24 -15.12 -9.86
CA SER A 135 10.22 -16.17 -9.58
C SER A 135 11.58 -15.84 -10.18
N ILE A 136 12.63 -16.28 -9.52
CA ILE A 136 14.01 -16.20 -10.03
C ILE A 136 14.66 -17.55 -9.77
N SER A 137 15.12 -18.21 -10.83
CA SER A 137 15.78 -19.53 -10.73
C SER A 137 14.95 -20.58 -9.97
N GLY A 138 13.61 -20.56 -10.17
CA GLY A 138 12.67 -21.49 -9.53
C GLY A 138 12.31 -21.15 -8.07
N HIS A 139 12.78 -20.04 -7.55
CA HIS A 139 12.40 -19.55 -6.22
C HIS A 139 11.33 -18.47 -6.39
N HIS A 140 10.12 -18.75 -5.91
CA HIS A 140 9.00 -17.84 -5.96
C HIS A 140 9.03 -16.84 -4.80
N TRP A 141 8.82 -15.56 -5.12
CA TRP A 141 8.46 -14.56 -4.12
C TRP A 141 7.00 -14.80 -3.70
N PRO A 142 6.63 -14.58 -2.43
CA PRO A 142 5.23 -14.65 -2.04
C PRO A 142 4.36 -13.80 -2.96
N ALA A 143 3.28 -14.39 -3.50
CA ALA A 143 2.37 -13.66 -4.38
C ALA A 143 1.81 -12.43 -3.66
N PHE A 144 1.60 -11.35 -4.40
CA PHE A 144 1.11 -10.07 -3.91
C PHE A 144 0.13 -9.43 -4.93
N ASN A 145 -0.33 -8.21 -4.65
CA ASN A 145 -1.34 -7.51 -5.44
C ASN A 145 -1.00 -6.02 -5.66
N VAL A 146 -1.90 -5.27 -6.29
CA VAL A 146 -1.73 -3.82 -6.54
C VAL A 146 -1.66 -3.02 -5.23
N ALA A 147 -2.46 -3.39 -4.24
CA ALA A 147 -2.46 -2.73 -2.93
C ALA A 147 -1.09 -2.86 -2.24
N ASP A 148 -0.49 -4.06 -2.25
CA ASP A 148 0.83 -4.30 -1.66
C ASP A 148 1.93 -3.53 -2.41
N SER A 149 1.85 -3.51 -3.75
CA SER A 149 2.76 -2.71 -4.58
C SER A 149 2.68 -1.23 -4.23
N ALA A 150 1.47 -0.69 -4.06
CA ALA A 150 1.26 0.70 -3.69
C ALA A 150 1.80 1.00 -2.27
N ILE A 151 1.58 0.10 -1.31
CA ILE A 151 2.13 0.23 0.05
C ILE A 151 3.66 0.26 -0.01
N CYS A 152 4.29 -0.66 -0.71
CA CYS A 152 5.75 -0.71 -0.84
C CYS A 152 6.31 0.56 -1.49
N MET A 153 5.72 1.03 -2.59
CA MET A 153 6.11 2.28 -3.24
C MET A 153 5.90 3.49 -2.32
N GLY A 154 4.80 3.51 -1.58
CA GLY A 154 4.50 4.56 -0.61
C GLY A 154 5.56 4.64 0.50
N VAL A 155 5.93 3.49 1.08
CA VAL A 155 6.99 3.39 2.10
C VAL A 155 8.34 3.85 1.54
N ALA A 156 8.69 3.46 0.31
CA ALA A 156 9.91 3.91 -0.33
C ALA A 156 9.96 5.43 -0.51
N LEU A 157 8.83 6.05 -0.92
CA LEU A 157 8.73 7.52 -1.03
C LEU A 157 8.88 8.22 0.33
N LEU A 158 8.31 7.67 1.40
CA LEU A 158 8.48 8.22 2.75
C LEU A 158 9.94 8.15 3.20
N PHE A 159 10.59 7.03 2.94
CA PHE A 159 12.00 6.86 3.27
C PHE A 159 12.89 7.86 2.52
N LEU A 160 12.66 8.06 1.22
CA LEU A 160 13.36 9.07 0.42
C LEU A 160 13.10 10.52 0.90
N ASP A 161 11.88 10.83 1.37
CA ASP A 161 11.56 12.14 1.94
C ASP A 161 12.29 12.38 3.27
N MET A 162 12.48 11.32 4.07
CA MET A 162 13.26 11.40 5.31
C MET A 162 14.73 11.66 5.06
N LEU A 163 15.36 10.92 4.15
CA LEU A 163 16.77 11.09 3.80
C LEU A 163 17.09 12.51 3.33
N GLN A 164 16.25 13.08 2.46
CA GLN A 164 16.45 14.44 2.00
C GLN A 164 16.39 15.48 3.12
N LYS A 165 15.49 15.29 4.09
CA LYS A 165 15.38 16.22 5.22
C LYS A 165 16.59 16.16 6.15
N GLU A 166 17.18 14.99 6.30
CA GLU A 166 18.44 14.83 7.06
C GLU A 166 19.58 15.58 6.39
N GLU A 167 19.77 15.41 5.07
CA GLU A 167 20.78 16.14 4.30
C GLU A 167 20.61 17.66 4.40
N GLU A 168 19.38 18.19 4.23
CA GLU A 168 19.11 19.63 4.37
C GLU A 168 19.41 20.19 5.77
N VAL A 169 19.22 19.37 6.84
CA VAL A 169 19.53 19.77 8.21
C VAL A 169 21.05 19.79 8.43
N GLU A 170 21.78 18.79 7.93
CA GLU A 170 23.25 18.73 8.04
C GLU A 170 23.91 19.89 7.28
N GLU A 171 23.48 20.17 6.06
CA GLU A 171 24.02 21.30 5.27
C GLU A 171 23.78 22.65 5.98
N ARG A 172 22.61 22.85 6.58
CA ARG A 172 22.31 24.08 7.33
C ARG A 172 23.15 24.21 8.58
N SER A 173 23.43 23.12 9.27
CA SER A 173 24.27 23.11 10.46
C SER A 173 25.73 23.37 10.13
N ALA A 174 26.24 22.82 9.03
CA ALA A 174 27.61 23.01 8.55
C ALA A 174 27.85 24.45 8.00
N GLY A 175 26.85 25.06 7.37
CA GLY A 175 26.94 26.43 6.85
C GLY A 175 26.79 27.54 7.90
N SER A 176 26.41 27.19 9.13
CA SER A 176 26.25 28.12 10.26
C SER A 176 27.45 28.12 11.26
N ALA A 177 28.45 27.27 11.04
CA ALA A 177 29.69 27.17 11.79
C ALA A 177 30.85 27.90 11.09
#